data_a4a97e048729e2bd7afe0344bee96398
#
_entry.id   a4a97e048729e2bd7afe0344bee96398
#
_cell.length_a   1.000
_cell.length_b   1.000
_cell.length_c   1.000
_cell.angle_alpha   90.00
_cell.angle_beta   90.00
_cell.angle_gamma   90.00
#
_symmetry.space_group_name_H-M   'P 1'
#
loop_
_entity.id
_entity.type
_entity.pdbx_description
1 polymer ?
#
loop_
_entity_poly.entity_id
_entity_poly.type
_entity_poly.pdbx_seq_one_letter_code
_entity_poly.pdbx_strand_id
1 'polypeptide(L)'
;MAARPHNFSAGPAALPEPVLRQAAEEMLDWHGCGVGVMEMSHRSPQFAEIFAGAEARLREQLAVPTDFDVLFMQGGAIGQNAIVPMNLSRGRPTDHVLSGHWSLRTHQEALRYGEARVAANNAPTGGGHRTHLPAPATWRLSPDAAYVHVCSNETIDGIELHDLPDLRALGSDAPLVIDCSSHFASRPIDWSRIGAAYAGAQKNLGPAGLTIVCVRKDLVGHAMRICPAAFNYATVAAHGSMYNTPPTWAIYITGLVLDWMAAEGGVAEIERRNVAKAALLYEAIDTSGYYRNDIAADCRSRMNVPFFLPDDQLTAPFLAGAQERGLLQLKGHKSVGGLRASLYNAMPLEGTRALVAYMREFAARHG
;
A
#
# COMPACT_ATOMS: atom_id res chain seq x y z
N MET A 1 25.56 8.12 -18.49
CA MET A 1 25.14 8.08 -17.06
C MET A 1 25.25 6.64 -16.58
N ALA A 2 25.67 6.40 -15.33
CA ALA A 2 25.64 5.06 -14.75
C ALA A 2 24.19 4.55 -14.74
N ALA A 3 24.01 3.22 -14.90
CA ALA A 3 22.68 2.60 -14.85
C ALA A 3 22.03 2.88 -13.48
N ARG A 4 20.74 3.19 -13.49
CA ARG A 4 19.99 3.47 -12.25
C ARG A 4 19.93 2.20 -11.39
N PRO A 5 20.28 2.27 -10.09
CA PRO A 5 20.18 1.13 -9.19
C PRO A 5 18.74 0.64 -9.02
N HIS A 6 18.57 -0.64 -8.72
CA HIS A 6 17.29 -1.24 -8.37
C HIS A 6 16.99 -1.03 -6.88
N ASN A 7 15.99 -0.21 -6.58
CA ASN A 7 15.60 0.13 -5.21
C ASN A 7 14.45 -0.75 -4.72
N PHE A 8 14.73 -1.69 -3.82
CA PHE A 8 13.77 -2.61 -3.20
C PHE A 8 13.16 -2.07 -1.90
N SER A 9 13.16 -0.75 -1.70
CA SER A 9 12.61 -0.12 -0.49
C SER A 9 11.12 -0.43 -0.30
N ALA A 10 10.73 -0.68 0.93
CA ALA A 10 9.34 -0.93 1.32
C ALA A 10 8.46 0.32 1.40
N GLY A 11 9.06 1.49 1.25
CA GLY A 11 8.40 2.80 1.21
C GLY A 11 9.18 3.85 2.02
N PRO A 12 9.43 5.04 1.42
CA PRO A 12 9.11 5.39 0.04
C PRO A 12 9.76 4.44 -0.96
N ALA A 13 8.99 4.05 -1.97
CA ALA A 13 9.40 3.08 -2.98
C ALA A 13 10.05 3.75 -4.21
N ALA A 14 10.59 2.94 -5.11
CA ALA A 14 11.02 3.42 -6.43
C ALA A 14 9.83 4.02 -7.19
N LEU A 15 10.09 5.09 -7.93
CA LEU A 15 9.16 5.66 -8.90
C LEU A 15 9.57 5.29 -10.32
N PRO A 16 8.64 5.23 -11.29
CA PRO A 16 8.98 5.02 -12.68
C PRO A 16 9.95 6.10 -13.19
N GLU A 17 11.00 5.71 -13.88
CA GLU A 17 11.99 6.68 -14.38
C GLU A 17 11.39 7.70 -15.36
N PRO A 18 10.48 7.33 -16.30
CA PRO A 18 9.82 8.32 -17.14
C PRO A 18 9.09 9.41 -16.36
N VAL A 19 8.40 9.04 -15.27
CA VAL A 19 7.73 9.99 -14.38
C VAL A 19 8.72 10.97 -13.73
N LEU A 20 9.86 10.47 -13.25
CA LEU A 20 10.88 11.32 -12.64
C LEU A 20 11.53 12.27 -13.66
N ARG A 21 11.71 11.84 -14.90
CA ARG A 21 12.24 12.67 -16.00
C ARG A 21 11.27 13.79 -16.35
N GLN A 22 10.01 13.45 -16.56
CA GLN A 22 8.98 14.45 -16.86
C GLN A 22 8.84 15.46 -15.70
N ALA A 23 8.80 14.97 -14.45
CA ALA A 23 8.74 15.85 -13.29
C ALA A 23 9.95 16.79 -13.18
N ALA A 24 11.15 16.33 -13.58
CA ALA A 24 12.35 17.17 -13.61
C ALA A 24 12.30 18.22 -14.74
N GLU A 25 11.76 17.90 -15.89
CA GLU A 25 11.59 18.83 -17.02
C GLU A 25 10.57 19.92 -16.68
N GLU A 26 9.50 19.57 -15.98
CA GLU A 26 8.42 20.49 -15.58
C GLU A 26 8.67 21.15 -14.19
N MET A 27 9.86 20.99 -13.61
CA MET A 27 10.18 21.47 -12.26
C MET A 27 10.06 22.98 -12.11
N LEU A 28 10.49 23.73 -13.10
CA LEU A 28 10.51 25.21 -13.08
C LEU A 28 9.30 25.82 -13.79
N ASP A 29 8.73 25.13 -14.78
CA ASP A 29 7.69 25.67 -15.62
C ASP A 29 6.76 24.54 -16.11
N TRP A 30 5.62 24.42 -15.47
CA TRP A 30 4.62 23.45 -15.87
C TRP A 30 3.85 23.95 -17.10
N HIS A 31 4.05 23.31 -18.25
CA HIS A 31 3.36 23.59 -19.53
C HIS A 31 3.40 25.07 -19.98
N GLY A 32 4.47 25.78 -19.67
CA GLY A 32 4.63 27.18 -20.10
C GLY A 32 3.86 28.21 -19.26
N CYS A 33 3.38 27.83 -18.07
CA CYS A 33 2.67 28.74 -17.19
C CYS A 33 3.59 29.67 -16.34
N GLY A 34 4.91 29.47 -16.45
CA GLY A 34 5.93 30.29 -15.80
C GLY A 34 6.23 29.92 -14.33
N VAL A 35 5.59 28.89 -13.79
CA VAL A 35 5.81 28.41 -12.43
C VAL A 35 5.79 26.87 -12.38
N GLY A 36 6.56 26.28 -11.46
CA GLY A 36 6.53 24.85 -11.18
C GLY A 36 5.37 24.46 -10.24
N VAL A 37 5.00 23.19 -10.26
CA VAL A 37 3.84 22.68 -9.48
C VAL A 37 4.02 22.87 -7.97
N MET A 38 5.26 22.87 -7.45
CA MET A 38 5.52 23.04 -6.01
C MET A 38 5.16 24.45 -5.49
N GLU A 39 5.25 25.46 -6.33
CA GLU A 39 4.94 26.85 -5.98
C GLU A 39 3.60 27.34 -6.56
N MET A 40 2.91 26.45 -7.31
CA MET A 40 1.61 26.72 -7.91
C MET A 40 0.52 26.81 -6.85
N SER A 41 -0.32 27.84 -6.91
CA SER A 41 -1.49 27.93 -6.05
C SER A 41 -2.44 26.75 -6.31
N HIS A 42 -2.84 26.05 -5.25
CA HIS A 42 -3.85 25.00 -5.36
C HIS A 42 -5.25 25.51 -5.76
N ARG A 43 -5.45 26.82 -5.83
CA ARG A 43 -6.69 27.47 -6.28
C ARG A 43 -6.58 27.97 -7.72
N SER A 44 -5.44 27.78 -8.38
CA SER A 44 -5.26 28.17 -9.79
C SER A 44 -5.97 27.21 -10.74
N PRO A 45 -6.37 27.68 -11.94
CA PRO A 45 -6.93 26.81 -12.97
C PRO A 45 -5.98 25.67 -13.37
N GLN A 46 -4.67 25.93 -13.38
CA GLN A 46 -3.65 24.94 -13.72
C GLN A 46 -3.62 23.79 -12.70
N PHE A 47 -3.65 24.13 -11.41
CA PHE A 47 -3.71 23.05 -10.39
C PHE A 47 -5.05 22.33 -10.41
N ALA A 48 -6.15 23.00 -10.71
CA ALA A 48 -7.45 22.35 -10.87
C ALA A 48 -7.41 21.31 -12.01
N GLU A 49 -6.70 21.59 -13.11
CA GLU A 49 -6.47 20.64 -14.21
C GLU A 49 -5.64 19.42 -13.73
N ILE A 50 -4.52 19.66 -13.04
CA ILE A 50 -3.68 18.61 -12.47
C ILE A 50 -4.49 17.70 -11.54
N PHE A 51 -5.26 18.30 -10.63
CA PHE A 51 -6.06 17.56 -9.66
C PHE A 51 -7.16 16.73 -10.34
N ALA A 52 -7.92 17.35 -11.24
CA ALA A 52 -8.99 16.67 -11.98
C ALA A 52 -8.45 15.51 -12.83
N GLY A 53 -7.29 15.72 -13.48
CA GLY A 53 -6.59 14.67 -14.22
C GLY A 53 -6.19 13.51 -13.33
N ALA A 54 -5.57 13.77 -12.18
CA ALA A 54 -5.16 12.73 -11.24
C ALA A 54 -6.36 11.92 -10.69
N GLU A 55 -7.46 12.58 -10.33
CA GLU A 55 -8.68 11.91 -9.86
C GLU A 55 -9.32 11.07 -10.97
N ALA A 56 -9.47 11.63 -12.17
CA ALA A 56 -10.06 10.93 -13.31
C ALA A 56 -9.27 9.66 -13.66
N ARG A 57 -7.93 9.77 -13.74
CA ARG A 57 -7.05 8.62 -14.01
C ARG A 57 -7.13 7.57 -12.91
N LEU A 58 -7.19 7.97 -11.64
CA LEU A 58 -7.32 7.02 -10.53
C LEU A 58 -8.63 6.26 -10.62
N ARG A 59 -9.74 6.95 -10.90
CA ARG A 59 -11.04 6.32 -11.10
C ARG A 59 -11.04 5.35 -12.29
N GLU A 60 -10.46 5.76 -13.40
CA GLU A 60 -10.33 4.95 -14.61
C GLU A 60 -9.50 3.68 -14.36
N GLN A 61 -8.26 3.85 -13.85
CA GLN A 61 -7.32 2.74 -13.66
C GLN A 61 -7.81 1.71 -12.64
N LEU A 62 -8.51 2.14 -11.61
CA LEU A 62 -9.00 1.26 -10.54
C LEU A 62 -10.48 0.94 -10.65
N ALA A 63 -11.17 1.41 -11.68
CA ALA A 63 -12.62 1.25 -11.87
C ALA A 63 -13.42 1.66 -10.62
N VAL A 64 -13.04 2.78 -9.96
CA VAL A 64 -13.71 3.24 -8.74
C VAL A 64 -15.16 3.66 -9.07
N PRO A 65 -16.19 3.06 -8.45
CA PRO A 65 -17.57 3.38 -8.75
C PRO A 65 -17.95 4.82 -8.39
N THR A 66 -19.02 5.32 -9.03
CA THR A 66 -19.47 6.71 -8.82
C THR A 66 -20.15 6.95 -7.46
N ASP A 67 -20.54 5.90 -6.77
CA ASP A 67 -21.07 5.95 -5.40
C ASP A 67 -19.97 5.98 -4.32
N PHE A 68 -18.68 6.03 -4.75
CA PHE A 68 -17.55 6.29 -3.87
C PHE A 68 -17.05 7.74 -4.05
N ASP A 69 -16.75 8.40 -2.93
CA ASP A 69 -15.89 9.58 -2.90
C ASP A 69 -14.42 9.16 -2.96
N VAL A 70 -13.63 9.87 -3.77
CA VAL A 70 -12.16 9.73 -3.80
C VAL A 70 -11.58 10.97 -3.13
N LEU A 71 -10.91 10.79 -2.01
CA LEU A 71 -10.36 11.85 -1.20
C LEU A 71 -8.83 11.83 -1.24
N PHE A 72 -8.24 12.97 -1.54
CA PHE A 72 -6.80 13.19 -1.50
C PHE A 72 -6.46 13.86 -0.17
N MET A 73 -5.95 13.08 0.77
CA MET A 73 -5.73 13.50 2.16
C MET A 73 -4.25 13.50 2.53
N GLN A 74 -3.96 13.95 3.74
CA GLN A 74 -2.62 13.96 4.32
C GLN A 74 -2.57 13.01 5.52
N GLY A 75 -1.36 12.75 6.05
CA GLY A 75 -1.16 11.94 7.26
C GLY A 75 -0.74 10.48 7.02
N GLY A 76 -0.74 10.02 5.76
CA GLY A 76 -0.41 8.63 5.43
C GLY A 76 -1.45 7.64 5.97
N ALA A 77 -1.20 6.35 5.76
CA ALA A 77 -2.04 5.28 6.32
C ALA A 77 -2.08 5.31 7.86
N ILE A 78 -1.01 5.76 8.50
CA ILE A 78 -0.97 5.92 9.96
C ILE A 78 -2.00 6.96 10.42
N GLY A 79 -2.16 8.07 9.69
CA GLY A 79 -3.21 9.04 9.97
C GLY A 79 -4.61 8.42 9.84
N GLN A 80 -4.80 7.53 8.86
CA GLN A 80 -6.09 6.84 8.67
C GLN A 80 -6.44 5.89 9.82
N ASN A 81 -5.48 5.36 10.56
CA ASN A 81 -5.76 4.56 11.75
C ASN A 81 -6.59 5.32 12.80
N ALA A 82 -6.43 6.65 12.86
CA ALA A 82 -7.22 7.56 13.70
C ALA A 82 -8.45 8.11 12.95
N ILE A 83 -8.28 8.49 11.68
CA ILE A 83 -9.30 9.17 10.89
C ILE A 83 -10.47 8.23 10.57
N VAL A 84 -10.22 6.97 10.24
CA VAL A 84 -11.25 5.98 9.95
C VAL A 84 -12.21 5.79 11.12
N PRO A 85 -11.77 5.46 12.36
CA PRO A 85 -12.70 5.33 13.47
C PRO A 85 -13.43 6.63 13.79
N MET A 86 -12.79 7.80 13.69
CA MET A 86 -13.46 9.07 13.88
C MET A 86 -14.59 9.34 12.88
N ASN A 87 -14.50 8.84 11.65
CA ASN A 87 -15.50 9.05 10.60
C ASN A 87 -16.55 7.94 10.51
N LEU A 88 -16.16 6.68 10.73
CA LEU A 88 -16.99 5.54 10.36
C LEU A 88 -17.53 4.74 11.54
N SER A 89 -17.00 4.88 12.77
CA SER A 89 -17.47 4.09 13.92
C SER A 89 -18.89 4.44 14.36
N ARG A 90 -19.32 5.69 14.20
CA ARG A 90 -20.66 6.16 14.66
C ARG A 90 -20.91 5.88 16.15
N GLY A 91 -19.84 5.77 16.95
CA GLY A 91 -19.94 5.39 18.36
C GLY A 91 -20.23 3.92 18.64
N ARG A 92 -20.26 3.08 17.59
CA ARG A 92 -20.44 1.61 17.69
C ARG A 92 -19.08 0.90 17.74
N PRO A 93 -19.04 -0.34 18.22
CA PRO A 93 -17.84 -1.17 18.16
C PRO A 93 -17.36 -1.38 16.72
N THR A 94 -16.09 -1.70 16.57
CA THR A 94 -15.45 -2.02 15.29
C THR A 94 -14.73 -3.36 15.39
N ASP A 95 -14.76 -4.16 14.33
CA ASP A 95 -14.08 -5.45 14.28
C ASP A 95 -12.78 -5.37 13.48
N HIS A 96 -11.72 -6.00 14.00
CA HIS A 96 -10.40 -5.97 13.40
C HIS A 96 -9.83 -7.38 13.20
N VAL A 97 -9.35 -7.65 11.99
CA VAL A 97 -8.61 -8.88 11.67
C VAL A 97 -7.12 -8.58 11.79
N LEU A 98 -6.46 -9.25 12.72
CA LEU A 98 -5.04 -9.03 13.02
C LEU A 98 -4.19 -10.03 12.24
N SER A 99 -3.71 -9.64 11.07
CA SER A 99 -2.91 -10.46 10.16
C SER A 99 -1.41 -10.16 10.19
N GLY A 100 -1.00 -9.03 10.77
CA GLY A 100 0.39 -8.60 10.82
C GLY A 100 0.62 -7.41 11.74
N HIS A 101 1.73 -6.72 11.51
CA HIS A 101 2.13 -5.54 12.29
C HIS A 101 1.22 -4.34 12.05
N TRP A 102 0.78 -4.12 10.81
CA TRP A 102 -0.03 -2.96 10.46
C TRP A 102 -1.45 -3.08 10.98
N SER A 103 -2.09 -4.24 10.79
CA SER A 103 -3.42 -4.50 11.35
C SER A 103 -3.43 -4.41 12.88
N LEU A 104 -2.39 -4.92 13.57
CA LEU A 104 -2.24 -4.77 15.01
C LEU A 104 -2.16 -3.30 15.42
N ARG A 105 -1.36 -2.50 14.71
CA ARG A 105 -1.22 -1.08 14.97
C ARG A 105 -2.51 -0.31 14.75
N THR A 106 -3.24 -0.64 13.70
CA THR A 106 -4.56 -0.05 13.41
C THR A 106 -5.55 -0.35 14.54
N HIS A 107 -5.61 -1.59 15.00
CA HIS A 107 -6.44 -1.97 16.13
C HIS A 107 -6.08 -1.20 17.42
N GLN A 108 -4.78 -1.12 17.74
CA GLN A 108 -4.31 -0.37 18.92
C GLN A 108 -4.67 1.12 18.86
N GLU A 109 -4.65 1.72 17.68
CA GLU A 109 -5.07 3.11 17.53
C GLU A 109 -6.59 3.26 17.60
N ALA A 110 -7.37 2.35 17.03
CA ALA A 110 -8.83 2.37 17.06
C ALA A 110 -9.39 2.31 18.49
N LEU A 111 -8.73 1.62 19.41
CA LEU A 111 -9.08 1.56 20.84
C LEU A 111 -9.12 2.93 21.53
N ARG A 112 -8.48 3.95 20.96
CA ARG A 112 -8.50 5.33 21.49
C ARG A 112 -9.83 6.05 21.18
N TYR A 113 -10.57 5.55 20.20
CA TYR A 113 -11.77 6.19 19.68
C TYR A 113 -13.06 5.45 20.04
N GLY A 114 -12.95 4.25 20.59
CA GLY A 114 -14.08 3.45 21.00
C GLY A 114 -13.72 1.99 21.21
N GLU A 115 -14.74 1.13 21.28
CA GLU A 115 -14.55 -0.30 21.39
C GLU A 115 -14.06 -0.87 20.05
N ALA A 116 -12.86 -1.46 20.05
CA ALA A 116 -12.30 -2.18 18.91
C ALA A 116 -12.08 -3.65 19.29
N ARG A 117 -12.81 -4.55 18.66
CA ARG A 117 -12.81 -5.99 18.94
C ARG A 117 -11.87 -6.70 17.96
N VAL A 118 -11.29 -7.81 18.42
CA VAL A 118 -10.47 -8.68 17.58
C VAL A 118 -11.36 -9.75 16.98
N ALA A 119 -11.68 -9.65 15.68
CA ALA A 119 -12.46 -10.64 14.96
C ALA A 119 -11.66 -11.91 14.66
N ALA A 120 -10.37 -11.76 14.37
CA ALA A 120 -9.43 -12.88 14.18
C ALA A 120 -7.99 -12.42 14.44
N ASN A 121 -7.13 -13.36 14.81
CA ASN A 121 -5.70 -13.11 15.08
C ASN A 121 -4.88 -14.34 14.74
N ASN A 122 -3.84 -14.17 13.95
CA ASN A 122 -2.89 -15.23 13.56
C ASN A 122 -1.58 -15.16 14.34
N ALA A 123 -1.54 -14.45 15.48
CA ALA A 123 -0.32 -14.39 16.30
C ALA A 123 0.11 -15.83 16.70
N PRO A 124 1.37 -16.19 16.50
CA PRO A 124 1.84 -17.51 16.86
C PRO A 124 1.86 -17.69 18.38
N THR A 125 1.46 -18.87 18.86
CA THR A 125 1.56 -19.25 20.27
C THR A 125 3.03 -19.39 20.66
N GLY A 126 3.46 -18.64 21.65
CA GLY A 126 4.87 -18.67 22.12
C GLY A 126 5.80 -17.65 21.47
N GLY A 127 5.29 -16.75 20.63
CA GLY A 127 6.07 -15.69 19.97
C GLY A 127 6.59 -16.10 18.59
N GLY A 128 7.24 -15.16 17.91
CA GLY A 128 7.69 -15.31 16.52
C GLY A 128 6.94 -14.39 15.55
N HIS A 129 7.16 -14.58 14.26
CA HIS A 129 6.46 -13.82 13.23
C HIS A 129 5.26 -14.59 12.66
N ARG A 130 4.30 -13.85 12.13
CA ARG A 130 3.11 -14.40 11.50
C ARG A 130 3.46 -15.02 10.15
N THR A 131 2.85 -16.16 9.82
CA THR A 131 3.16 -16.93 8.62
C THR A 131 1.96 -17.24 7.73
N HIS A 132 0.75 -16.90 8.17
CA HIS A 132 -0.49 -17.20 7.45
C HIS A 132 -1.57 -16.15 7.75
N LEU A 133 -2.62 -16.12 6.93
CA LEU A 133 -3.83 -15.34 7.21
C LEU A 133 -4.79 -16.16 8.11
N PRO A 134 -5.54 -15.49 9.02
CA PRO A 134 -6.71 -16.11 9.61
C PRO A 134 -7.74 -16.42 8.52
N ALA A 135 -8.15 -17.67 8.39
CA ALA A 135 -9.14 -18.07 7.40
C ALA A 135 -10.46 -17.29 7.62
N PRO A 136 -11.08 -16.67 6.59
CA PRO A 136 -12.29 -15.86 6.75
C PRO A 136 -13.42 -16.58 7.48
N ALA A 137 -13.59 -17.88 7.26
CA ALA A 137 -14.60 -18.69 7.95
C ALA A 137 -14.39 -18.79 9.47
N THR A 138 -13.22 -18.41 9.98
CA THR A 138 -12.92 -18.39 11.43
C THR A 138 -13.14 -17.04 12.09
N TRP A 139 -13.48 -15.99 11.31
CA TRP A 139 -13.65 -14.65 11.84
C TRP A 139 -14.91 -14.59 12.70
N ARG A 140 -14.78 -14.01 13.89
CA ARG A 140 -15.89 -13.77 14.81
C ARG A 140 -16.37 -12.34 14.66
N LEU A 141 -17.26 -12.14 13.70
CA LEU A 141 -17.82 -10.83 13.39
C LEU A 141 -18.95 -10.49 14.34
N SER A 142 -18.98 -9.25 14.80
CA SER A 142 -19.98 -8.74 15.72
C SER A 142 -21.21 -8.21 14.95
N PRO A 143 -22.44 -8.55 15.33
CA PRO A 143 -23.64 -8.10 14.62
C PRO A 143 -23.86 -6.58 14.69
N ASP A 144 -23.28 -5.91 15.68
CA ASP A 144 -23.35 -4.48 15.92
C ASP A 144 -22.11 -3.71 15.45
N ALA A 145 -21.16 -4.36 14.78
CA ALA A 145 -19.93 -3.70 14.29
C ALA A 145 -20.28 -2.56 13.31
N ALA A 146 -19.63 -1.42 13.50
CA ALA A 146 -19.73 -0.29 12.56
C ALA A 146 -19.04 -0.59 11.23
N TYR A 147 -17.93 -1.30 11.30
CA TYR A 147 -17.14 -1.80 10.16
C TYR A 147 -16.24 -2.95 10.59
N VAL A 148 -15.77 -3.71 9.60
CA VAL A 148 -14.69 -4.70 9.76
C VAL A 148 -13.44 -4.15 9.10
N HIS A 149 -12.32 -4.11 9.81
CA HIS A 149 -11.04 -3.61 9.28
C HIS A 149 -10.07 -4.75 8.98
N VAL A 150 -9.42 -4.66 7.83
CA VAL A 150 -8.37 -5.59 7.39
C VAL A 150 -7.21 -4.80 6.79
N CYS A 151 -5.97 -5.14 7.16
CA CYS A 151 -4.80 -4.78 6.37
C CYS A 151 -4.62 -5.85 5.29
N SER A 152 -4.92 -5.51 4.05
CA SER A 152 -4.98 -6.49 2.97
C SER A 152 -3.61 -6.88 2.39
N ASN A 153 -2.54 -6.14 2.76
CA ASN A 153 -1.15 -6.56 2.55
C ASN A 153 -0.24 -6.05 3.67
N GLU A 154 0.26 -6.96 4.47
CA GLU A 154 1.17 -6.68 5.57
C GLU A 154 2.61 -6.54 5.06
N THR A 155 3.05 -5.31 4.83
CA THR A 155 4.35 -4.97 4.25
C THR A 155 5.54 -5.54 5.04
N ILE A 156 5.42 -5.67 6.35
CA ILE A 156 6.47 -6.16 7.24
C ILE A 156 6.50 -7.67 7.25
N ASP A 157 5.34 -8.29 7.37
CA ASP A 157 5.19 -9.73 7.53
C ASP A 157 5.22 -10.47 6.18
N GLY A 158 4.92 -9.80 5.07
CA GLY A 158 4.89 -10.39 3.74
C GLY A 158 3.64 -11.23 3.47
N ILE A 159 2.53 -10.90 4.16
CA ILE A 159 1.25 -11.60 4.06
C ILE A 159 0.26 -10.73 3.28
N GLU A 160 -0.41 -11.31 2.28
CA GLU A 160 -1.41 -10.63 1.44
C GLU A 160 -2.73 -11.40 1.43
N LEU A 161 -3.81 -10.67 1.57
CA LEU A 161 -5.17 -11.15 1.33
C LEU A 161 -5.48 -10.99 -0.16
N HIS A 162 -5.38 -12.10 -0.91
CA HIS A 162 -5.58 -12.06 -2.37
C HIS A 162 -7.03 -11.79 -2.75
N ASP A 163 -7.98 -12.44 -2.07
CA ASP A 163 -9.40 -12.32 -2.33
C ASP A 163 -10.11 -11.69 -1.13
N LEU A 164 -10.89 -10.63 -1.39
CA LEU A 164 -11.67 -9.97 -0.35
C LEU A 164 -12.88 -10.83 0.03
N PRO A 165 -13.11 -11.11 1.32
CA PRO A 165 -14.23 -11.93 1.76
C PRO A 165 -15.58 -11.23 1.53
N ASP A 166 -16.61 -12.03 1.32
CA ASP A 166 -18.00 -11.57 1.41
C ASP A 166 -18.42 -11.59 2.88
N LEU A 167 -18.45 -10.42 3.51
CA LEU A 167 -18.85 -10.33 4.92
C LEU A 167 -20.30 -10.76 5.15
N ARG A 168 -21.19 -10.58 4.16
CA ARG A 168 -22.57 -11.04 4.24
C ARG A 168 -22.65 -12.56 4.29
N ALA A 169 -21.84 -13.24 3.49
CA ALA A 169 -21.72 -14.69 3.56
C ALA A 169 -21.16 -15.18 4.90
N LEU A 170 -20.43 -14.31 5.62
CA LEU A 170 -19.94 -14.56 6.98
C LEU A 170 -20.91 -14.08 8.07
N GLY A 171 -22.11 -13.63 7.70
CA GLY A 171 -23.17 -13.21 8.64
C GLY A 171 -23.06 -11.76 9.14
N SER A 172 -22.35 -10.88 8.43
CA SER A 172 -22.21 -9.48 8.83
C SER A 172 -22.58 -8.53 7.69
N ASP A 173 -23.43 -7.54 7.97
CA ASP A 173 -23.75 -6.43 7.07
C ASP A 173 -22.81 -5.23 7.23
N ALA A 174 -21.82 -5.31 8.13
CA ALA A 174 -20.86 -4.26 8.35
C ALA A 174 -20.00 -4.04 7.08
N PRO A 175 -19.71 -2.78 6.70
CA PRO A 175 -18.82 -2.50 5.58
C PRO A 175 -17.39 -2.96 5.86
N LEU A 176 -16.72 -3.52 4.85
CA LEU A 176 -15.31 -3.84 4.90
C LEU A 176 -14.49 -2.56 4.69
N VAL A 177 -13.56 -2.28 5.58
CA VAL A 177 -12.58 -1.20 5.47
C VAL A 177 -11.19 -1.81 5.31
N ILE A 178 -10.48 -1.44 4.25
CA ILE A 178 -9.16 -2.01 3.97
C ILE A 178 -8.04 -0.97 3.99
N ASP A 179 -6.96 -1.28 4.72
CA ASP A 179 -5.65 -0.71 4.44
C ASP A 179 -5.01 -1.49 3.29
N CYS A 180 -4.98 -0.89 2.11
CA CYS A 180 -4.39 -1.47 0.92
C CYS A 180 -3.10 -0.75 0.49
N SER A 181 -2.48 0.03 1.37
CA SER A 181 -1.35 0.91 1.05
C SER A 181 -0.25 0.22 0.24
N SER A 182 0.11 -1.01 0.58
CA SER A 182 1.25 -1.67 -0.06
C SER A 182 0.91 -2.47 -1.32
N HIS A 183 -0.38 -2.57 -1.68
CA HIS A 183 -0.80 -3.16 -2.95
C HIS A 183 -1.82 -2.32 -3.72
N PHE A 184 -2.15 -1.11 -3.27
CA PHE A 184 -3.06 -0.22 -4.01
C PHE A 184 -2.50 0.04 -5.40
N ALA A 185 -3.37 -0.02 -6.41
CA ALA A 185 -3.00 0.08 -7.83
C ALA A 185 -2.02 -0.99 -8.35
N SER A 186 -1.82 -2.10 -7.63
CA SER A 186 -1.01 -3.23 -8.10
C SER A 186 -1.82 -4.32 -8.78
N ARG A 187 -3.13 -4.29 -8.61
CA ARG A 187 -4.14 -5.20 -9.19
C ARG A 187 -5.53 -4.57 -9.16
N PRO A 188 -6.51 -5.08 -9.92
CA PRO A 188 -7.92 -4.70 -9.82
C PRO A 188 -8.46 -4.90 -8.40
N ILE A 189 -9.44 -4.09 -8.04
CA ILE A 189 -10.12 -4.15 -6.72
C ILE A 189 -11.61 -4.46 -6.95
N ASP A 190 -12.16 -5.43 -6.21
CA ASP A 190 -13.60 -5.69 -6.19
C ASP A 190 -14.29 -4.71 -5.23
N TRP A 191 -14.71 -3.57 -5.77
CA TRP A 191 -15.39 -2.52 -5.01
C TRP A 191 -16.74 -2.95 -4.42
N SER A 192 -17.36 -4.00 -4.95
CA SER A 192 -18.62 -4.53 -4.40
C SER A 192 -18.48 -5.10 -2.99
N ARG A 193 -17.24 -5.43 -2.59
CA ARG A 193 -16.90 -5.98 -1.27
C ARG A 193 -16.50 -4.90 -0.25
N ILE A 194 -16.32 -3.66 -0.68
CA ILE A 194 -15.62 -2.63 0.11
C ILE A 194 -16.60 -1.51 0.49
N GLY A 195 -16.52 -1.06 1.75
CA GLY A 195 -17.12 0.20 2.19
C GLY A 195 -16.13 1.37 2.12
N ALA A 196 -14.88 1.12 2.48
CA ALA A 196 -13.80 2.10 2.35
C ALA A 196 -12.44 1.41 2.13
N ALA A 197 -11.60 2.04 1.31
CA ALA A 197 -10.22 1.65 1.07
C ALA A 197 -9.31 2.87 1.25
N TYR A 198 -8.15 2.70 1.87
CA TYR A 198 -7.17 3.77 1.96
C TYR A 198 -5.75 3.30 1.68
N ALA A 199 -4.93 4.21 1.16
CA ALA A 199 -3.56 3.93 0.78
C ALA A 199 -2.66 5.16 0.92
N GLY A 200 -1.49 5.00 1.54
CA GLY A 200 -0.42 5.96 1.43
C GLY A 200 0.24 5.88 0.04
N ALA A 201 0.37 7.01 -0.66
CA ALA A 201 0.87 7.05 -2.02
C ALA A 201 2.33 6.58 -2.19
N GLN A 202 3.14 6.67 -1.12
CA GLN A 202 4.60 6.43 -1.16
C GLN A 202 5.03 5.00 -1.53
N LYS A 203 4.11 4.12 -1.85
CA LYS A 203 4.40 2.73 -2.25
C LYS A 203 4.27 2.54 -3.76
N ASN A 204 3.06 2.58 -4.31
CA ASN A 204 2.83 2.37 -5.74
C ASN A 204 2.47 3.63 -6.54
N LEU A 205 2.02 4.71 -5.89
CA LEU A 205 1.40 5.84 -6.60
C LEU A 205 2.22 7.12 -6.63
N GLY A 206 3.19 7.30 -5.74
CA GLY A 206 3.88 8.59 -5.73
C GLY A 206 4.82 8.77 -4.53
N PRO A 207 5.16 10.01 -4.17
CA PRO A 207 5.96 10.32 -3.01
C PRO A 207 5.16 10.23 -1.70
N ALA A 208 5.87 10.31 -0.57
CA ALA A 208 5.25 10.47 0.74
C ALA A 208 4.50 11.82 0.84
N GLY A 209 3.47 11.85 1.70
CA GLY A 209 2.70 13.07 1.99
C GLY A 209 1.26 13.04 1.50
N LEU A 210 0.94 12.19 0.54
CA LEU A 210 -0.43 11.99 0.04
C LEU A 210 -1.00 10.66 0.53
N THR A 211 -2.28 10.69 0.90
CA THR A 211 -3.09 9.51 1.22
C THR A 211 -4.34 9.53 0.35
N ILE A 212 -4.58 8.45 -0.38
CA ILE A 212 -5.83 8.26 -1.12
C ILE A 212 -6.81 7.53 -0.22
N VAL A 213 -8.04 8.02 -0.17
CA VAL A 213 -9.17 7.36 0.50
C VAL A 213 -10.32 7.25 -0.51
N CYS A 214 -10.75 6.02 -0.76
CA CYS A 214 -11.98 5.76 -1.50
C CYS A 214 -13.03 5.29 -0.49
N VAL A 215 -14.09 6.05 -0.30
CA VAL A 215 -15.13 5.75 0.69
C VAL A 215 -16.52 5.84 0.07
N ARG A 216 -17.36 4.83 0.34
CA ARG A 216 -18.73 4.81 -0.16
C ARG A 216 -19.52 5.96 0.46
N LYS A 217 -20.25 6.71 -0.37
CA LYS A 217 -20.93 7.96 0.02
C LYS A 217 -21.94 7.81 1.15
N ASP A 218 -22.63 6.65 1.25
CA ASP A 218 -23.57 6.36 2.32
C ASP A 218 -22.92 6.20 3.71
N LEU A 219 -21.62 6.03 3.75
CA LEU A 219 -20.84 5.93 5.00
C LEU A 219 -20.35 7.29 5.50
N VAL A 220 -20.38 8.33 4.66
CA VAL A 220 -19.89 9.67 4.96
C VAL A 220 -20.95 10.48 5.73
N GLY A 221 -20.49 11.49 6.50
CA GLY A 221 -21.40 12.42 7.21
C GLY A 221 -21.70 12.03 8.68
N HIS A 222 -21.03 11.02 9.21
CA HIS A 222 -21.25 10.53 10.56
C HIS A 222 -20.03 10.68 11.49
N ALA A 223 -19.16 11.64 11.17
CA ALA A 223 -17.92 11.85 11.94
C ALA A 223 -18.20 12.18 13.42
N MET A 224 -17.37 11.64 14.30
CA MET A 224 -17.40 11.96 15.72
C MET A 224 -17.17 13.47 15.92
N ARG A 225 -17.76 14.03 16.97
CA ARG A 225 -17.62 15.46 17.30
C ARG A 225 -16.15 15.90 17.51
N ILE A 226 -15.28 15.01 17.94
CA ILE A 226 -13.85 15.27 18.12
C ILE A 226 -13.07 15.28 16.80
N CYS A 227 -13.67 14.83 15.68
CA CYS A 227 -12.97 14.79 14.40
C CYS A 227 -12.69 16.20 13.89
N PRO A 228 -11.41 16.57 13.69
CA PRO A 228 -11.08 17.87 13.11
C PRO A 228 -11.67 18.02 11.70
N ALA A 229 -12.08 19.25 11.34
CA ALA A 229 -12.69 19.51 10.04
C ALA A 229 -11.82 19.04 8.85
N ALA A 230 -10.49 19.20 8.93
CA ALA A 230 -9.55 18.76 7.89
C ALA A 230 -9.47 17.23 7.74
N PHE A 231 -9.99 16.46 8.69
CA PHE A 231 -10.01 14.99 8.68
C PHE A 231 -11.42 14.42 8.58
N ASN A 232 -12.43 15.27 8.56
CA ASN A 232 -13.82 14.87 8.37
C ASN A 232 -14.06 14.59 6.88
N TYR A 233 -14.38 13.34 6.52
CA TYR A 233 -14.58 12.93 5.13
C TYR A 233 -15.65 13.74 4.41
N ALA A 234 -16.74 14.11 5.09
CA ALA A 234 -17.77 14.96 4.49
C ALA A 234 -17.26 16.36 4.17
N THR A 235 -16.46 16.96 5.06
CA THR A 235 -15.84 18.27 4.81
C THR A 235 -14.82 18.18 3.67
N VAL A 236 -13.98 17.16 3.66
CA VAL A 236 -12.97 16.95 2.61
C VAL A 236 -13.65 16.74 1.27
N ALA A 237 -14.69 15.90 1.19
CA ALA A 237 -15.47 15.65 -0.03
C ALA A 237 -16.17 16.91 -0.54
N ALA A 238 -16.84 17.66 0.34
CA ALA A 238 -17.54 18.91 -0.02
C ALA A 238 -16.62 19.99 -0.58
N HIS A 239 -15.31 19.92 -0.29
CA HIS A 239 -14.32 20.86 -0.79
C HIS A 239 -13.41 20.26 -1.86
N GLY A 240 -13.77 19.13 -2.50
CA GLY A 240 -12.96 18.48 -3.52
C GLY A 240 -11.53 18.21 -3.04
N SER A 241 -11.38 17.73 -1.81
CA SER A 241 -10.08 17.48 -1.14
C SER A 241 -9.21 18.73 -0.88
N MET A 242 -9.71 19.92 -1.14
CA MET A 242 -8.99 21.20 -1.00
C MET A 242 -9.57 22.10 0.09
N TYR A 243 -10.04 21.51 1.20
CA TYR A 243 -10.44 22.27 2.39
C TYR A 243 -9.30 23.14 2.93
N ASN A 244 -8.08 22.59 2.94
CA ASN A 244 -6.82 23.29 3.15
C ASN A 244 -5.87 23.01 1.97
N THR A 245 -4.70 23.64 1.96
CA THR A 245 -3.70 23.39 0.91
C THR A 245 -3.30 21.92 0.86
N PRO A 246 -3.56 21.22 -0.24
CA PRO A 246 -3.20 19.81 -0.38
C PRO A 246 -1.70 19.64 -0.70
N PRO A 247 -1.14 18.44 -0.65
CA PRO A 247 0.23 18.17 -1.06
C PRO A 247 0.36 18.21 -2.60
N THR A 248 0.40 19.42 -3.18
CA THR A 248 0.29 19.69 -4.62
C THR A 248 1.26 18.86 -5.45
N TRP A 249 2.54 18.84 -5.06
CA TRP A 249 3.56 18.04 -5.73
C TRP A 249 3.27 16.55 -5.71
N ALA A 250 2.81 16.01 -4.58
CA ALA A 250 2.51 14.59 -4.48
C ALA A 250 1.29 14.19 -5.33
N ILE A 251 0.29 15.08 -5.45
CA ILE A 251 -0.87 14.88 -6.33
C ILE A 251 -0.44 14.87 -7.79
N TYR A 252 0.39 15.83 -8.20
CA TYR A 252 0.95 15.89 -9.55
C TYR A 252 1.73 14.63 -9.92
N ILE A 253 2.68 14.20 -9.08
CA ILE A 253 3.43 12.97 -9.30
C ILE A 253 2.52 11.74 -9.36
N THR A 254 1.48 11.69 -8.52
CA THR A 254 0.49 10.60 -8.57
C THR A 254 -0.25 10.58 -9.91
N GLY A 255 -0.62 11.74 -10.44
CA GLY A 255 -1.19 11.85 -11.80
C GLY A 255 -0.27 11.26 -12.85
N LEU A 256 1.01 11.66 -12.85
CA LEU A 256 2.01 11.13 -13.79
C LEU A 256 2.24 9.61 -13.63
N VAL A 257 2.20 9.08 -12.42
CA VAL A 257 2.31 7.62 -12.18
C VAL A 257 1.10 6.89 -12.76
N LEU A 258 -0.10 7.44 -12.61
CA LEU A 258 -1.32 6.85 -13.17
C LEU A 258 -1.33 6.91 -14.71
N ASP A 259 -0.83 8.01 -15.31
CA ASP A 259 -0.62 8.11 -16.76
C ASP A 259 0.41 7.08 -17.26
N TRP A 260 1.52 6.92 -16.53
CA TRP A 260 2.49 5.86 -16.81
C TRP A 260 1.84 4.47 -16.74
N MET A 261 1.04 4.18 -15.71
CA MET A 261 0.34 2.90 -15.60
C MET A 261 -0.60 2.66 -16.79
N ALA A 262 -1.33 3.68 -17.24
CA ALA A 262 -2.19 3.60 -18.42
C ALA A 262 -1.37 3.27 -19.68
N ALA A 263 -0.24 3.94 -19.89
CA ALA A 263 0.66 3.70 -21.00
C ALA A 263 1.29 2.30 -20.99
N GLU A 264 1.50 1.73 -19.81
CA GLU A 264 2.01 0.36 -19.62
C GLU A 264 0.93 -0.74 -19.80
N GLY A 265 -0.32 -0.37 -20.13
CA GLY A 265 -1.43 -1.30 -20.36
C GLY A 265 -2.44 -1.40 -19.22
N GLY A 266 -2.39 -0.49 -18.26
CA GLY A 266 -3.34 -0.39 -17.15
C GLY A 266 -3.11 -1.39 -16.02
N VAL A 267 -3.99 -1.33 -15.01
CA VAL A 267 -3.81 -2.10 -13.76
C VAL A 267 -3.76 -3.63 -13.97
N ALA A 268 -4.46 -4.17 -14.97
CA ALA A 268 -4.44 -5.59 -15.25
C ALA A 268 -3.06 -6.07 -15.78
N GLU A 269 -2.43 -5.28 -16.63
CA GLU A 269 -1.06 -5.58 -17.09
C GLU A 269 -0.04 -5.39 -15.97
N ILE A 270 -0.22 -4.38 -15.13
CA ILE A 270 0.59 -4.18 -13.93
C ILE A 270 0.49 -5.40 -12.99
N GLU A 271 -0.72 -5.94 -12.77
CA GLU A 271 -0.90 -7.18 -11.98
C GLU A 271 -0.12 -8.34 -12.60
N ARG A 272 -0.27 -8.57 -13.91
CA ARG A 272 0.44 -9.64 -14.61
C ARG A 272 1.96 -9.56 -14.40
N ARG A 273 2.53 -8.35 -14.48
CA ARG A 273 3.97 -8.11 -14.23
C ARG A 273 4.33 -8.35 -12.76
N ASN A 274 3.49 -7.91 -11.83
CA ASN A 274 3.72 -8.12 -10.40
C ASN A 274 3.70 -9.60 -10.02
N VAL A 275 2.76 -10.36 -10.58
CA VAL A 275 2.71 -11.82 -10.41
C VAL A 275 3.99 -12.48 -10.95
N ALA A 276 4.44 -12.10 -12.13
CA ALA A 276 5.67 -12.65 -12.72
C ALA A 276 6.93 -12.32 -11.89
N LYS A 277 7.04 -11.10 -11.37
CA LYS A 277 8.14 -10.71 -10.47
C LYS A 277 8.15 -11.51 -9.18
N ALA A 278 6.98 -11.61 -8.52
CA ALA A 278 6.84 -12.36 -7.28
C ALA A 278 7.13 -13.85 -7.47
N ALA A 279 6.56 -14.47 -8.52
CA ALA A 279 6.79 -15.88 -8.85
C ALA A 279 8.28 -16.19 -9.06
N LEU A 280 8.99 -15.34 -9.82
CA LEU A 280 10.42 -15.50 -10.07
C LEU A 280 11.24 -15.49 -8.78
N LEU A 281 10.93 -14.58 -7.85
CA LEU A 281 11.66 -14.48 -6.59
C LEU A 281 11.31 -15.64 -5.64
N TYR A 282 10.03 -15.98 -5.49
CA TYR A 282 9.62 -17.12 -4.66
C TYR A 282 10.18 -18.45 -5.18
N GLU A 283 10.16 -18.68 -6.49
CA GLU A 283 10.78 -19.86 -7.09
C GLU A 283 12.28 -19.94 -6.73
N ALA A 284 13.00 -18.82 -6.83
CA ALA A 284 14.43 -18.80 -6.47
C ALA A 284 14.67 -19.07 -4.97
N ILE A 285 13.76 -18.63 -4.10
CA ILE A 285 13.85 -18.93 -2.66
C ILE A 285 13.55 -20.40 -2.42
N ASP A 286 12.40 -20.89 -2.91
CA ASP A 286 11.88 -22.24 -2.59
C ASP A 286 12.75 -23.37 -3.16
N THR A 287 13.40 -23.14 -4.32
CA THR A 287 14.25 -24.16 -4.97
C THR A 287 15.72 -24.09 -4.57
N SER A 288 16.14 -23.04 -3.83
CA SER A 288 17.56 -22.81 -3.53
C SER A 288 18.15 -23.84 -2.57
N GLY A 289 17.34 -24.40 -1.67
CA GLY A 289 17.85 -25.15 -0.52
C GLY A 289 18.68 -24.31 0.47
N TYR A 290 18.82 -23.00 0.22
CA TYR A 290 19.66 -22.07 0.96
C TYR A 290 18.84 -20.95 1.62
N TYR A 291 17.95 -20.32 0.85
CA TYR A 291 17.05 -19.26 1.36
C TYR A 291 15.76 -19.86 1.90
N ARG A 292 15.15 -19.17 2.84
CA ARG A 292 13.88 -19.58 3.46
C ARG A 292 12.87 -18.43 3.45
N ASN A 293 11.63 -18.76 3.11
CA ASN A 293 10.46 -17.90 3.34
C ASN A 293 9.41 -18.76 4.09
N ASP A 294 8.93 -18.26 5.24
CA ASP A 294 8.05 -19.02 6.12
C ASP A 294 6.55 -18.75 5.86
N ILE A 295 6.22 -17.87 4.93
CA ILE A 295 4.84 -17.50 4.66
C ILE A 295 4.14 -18.61 3.87
N ALA A 296 2.94 -18.99 4.32
CA ALA A 296 2.09 -19.93 3.62
C ALA A 296 1.83 -19.50 2.18
N ALA A 297 1.95 -20.42 1.22
CA ALA A 297 1.98 -20.12 -0.20
C ALA A 297 0.71 -19.40 -0.71
N ASP A 298 -0.44 -19.68 -0.09
CA ASP A 298 -1.75 -19.11 -0.43
C ASP A 298 -1.94 -17.65 0.00
N CYS A 299 -1.03 -17.12 0.83
CA CYS A 299 -1.08 -15.73 1.30
C CYS A 299 0.26 -14.98 1.18
N ARG A 300 1.17 -15.46 0.36
CA ARG A 300 2.43 -14.77 0.06
C ARG A 300 2.18 -13.43 -0.63
N SER A 301 2.79 -12.38 -0.11
CA SER A 301 2.68 -11.05 -0.72
C SER A 301 3.35 -10.98 -2.09
N ARG A 302 2.63 -10.45 -3.08
CA ARG A 302 3.19 -10.14 -4.41
C ARG A 302 4.05 -8.88 -4.40
N MET A 303 3.94 -8.07 -3.34
CA MET A 303 4.62 -6.77 -3.21
C MET A 303 5.84 -6.82 -2.29
N ASN A 304 5.78 -7.58 -1.19
CA ASN A 304 6.79 -7.53 -0.14
C ASN A 304 7.20 -8.96 0.23
N VAL A 305 8.38 -9.35 -0.21
CA VAL A 305 8.91 -10.71 -0.05
C VAL A 305 9.98 -10.74 1.03
N PRO A 306 9.66 -11.13 2.29
CA PRO A 306 10.68 -11.40 3.30
C PRO A 306 11.37 -12.74 2.99
N PHE A 307 12.67 -12.82 3.29
CA PHE A 307 13.41 -14.07 3.20
C PHE A 307 14.60 -14.09 4.15
N PHE A 308 15.08 -15.27 4.48
CA PHE A 308 16.11 -15.49 5.47
C PHE A 308 17.27 -16.27 4.90
N LEU A 309 18.46 -15.99 5.40
CA LEU A 309 19.67 -16.73 5.17
C LEU A 309 19.77 -17.90 6.20
N PRO A 310 20.58 -18.93 5.95
CA PRO A 310 20.77 -20.00 6.92
C PRO A 310 21.44 -19.52 8.23
N ASP A 311 22.27 -18.47 8.13
CA ASP A 311 22.97 -17.83 9.26
C ASP A 311 22.78 -16.32 9.19
N ASP A 312 22.32 -15.70 10.27
CA ASP A 312 22.13 -14.25 10.38
C ASP A 312 23.44 -13.45 10.21
N GLN A 313 24.60 -14.06 10.50
CA GLN A 313 25.92 -13.45 10.29
C GLN A 313 26.19 -13.16 8.80
N LEU A 314 25.56 -13.88 7.88
CA LEU A 314 25.64 -13.67 6.43
C LEU A 314 24.82 -12.47 5.94
N THR A 315 23.95 -11.90 6.78
CA THR A 315 23.08 -10.76 6.38
C THR A 315 23.93 -9.53 5.98
N ALA A 316 24.93 -9.19 6.76
CA ALA A 316 25.79 -8.02 6.45
C ALA A 316 26.61 -8.23 5.18
N PRO A 317 27.31 -9.36 4.95
CA PRO A 317 27.96 -9.67 3.68
C PRO A 317 27.01 -9.67 2.49
N PHE A 318 25.80 -10.24 2.63
CA PHE A 318 24.78 -10.23 1.57
C PHE A 318 24.41 -8.80 1.17
N LEU A 319 24.11 -7.93 2.14
CA LEU A 319 23.73 -6.55 1.89
C LEU A 319 24.85 -5.73 1.24
N ALA A 320 26.10 -5.95 1.66
CA ALA A 320 27.27 -5.29 1.05
C ALA A 320 27.45 -5.69 -0.42
N GLY A 321 27.45 -6.99 -0.72
CA GLY A 321 27.57 -7.48 -2.09
C GLY A 321 26.36 -7.13 -2.99
N ALA A 322 25.17 -7.02 -2.43
CA ALA A 322 23.99 -6.51 -3.13
C ALA A 322 24.17 -5.04 -3.51
N GLN A 323 24.63 -4.21 -2.58
CA GLN A 323 24.87 -2.78 -2.79
C GLN A 323 25.90 -2.52 -3.88
N GLU A 324 27.00 -3.28 -3.93
CA GLU A 324 28.00 -3.22 -5.00
C GLU A 324 27.42 -3.48 -6.39
N ARG A 325 26.34 -4.25 -6.47
CA ARG A 325 25.61 -4.57 -7.70
C ARG A 325 24.42 -3.63 -7.99
N GLY A 326 24.29 -2.56 -7.20
CA GLY A 326 23.15 -1.62 -7.33
C GLY A 326 21.80 -2.20 -6.90
N LEU A 327 21.77 -3.23 -6.04
CA LEU A 327 20.58 -3.80 -5.44
C LEU A 327 20.40 -3.20 -4.04
N LEU A 328 19.55 -2.19 -3.91
CA LEU A 328 19.47 -1.35 -2.72
C LEU A 328 18.29 -1.69 -1.82
N GLN A 329 18.39 -1.40 -0.51
CA GLN A 329 17.30 -1.43 0.46
C GLN A 329 16.69 -2.83 0.72
N LEU A 330 17.52 -3.87 0.70
CA LEU A 330 17.11 -5.26 0.91
C LEU A 330 17.05 -5.68 2.39
N LYS A 331 17.48 -4.83 3.34
CA LYS A 331 17.44 -5.17 4.77
C LYS A 331 16.00 -5.37 5.26
N GLY A 332 15.74 -6.47 5.95
CA GLY A 332 14.45 -6.76 6.56
C GLY A 332 14.08 -5.79 7.69
N HIS A 333 12.80 -5.77 8.07
CA HIS A 333 12.34 -4.92 9.17
C HIS A 333 12.88 -5.45 10.51
N LYS A 334 13.23 -4.52 11.43
CA LYS A 334 13.83 -4.85 12.73
C LYS A 334 13.03 -5.84 13.60
N SER A 335 11.71 -5.91 13.40
CA SER A 335 10.82 -6.82 14.16
C SER A 335 10.76 -8.24 13.59
N VAL A 336 11.19 -8.44 12.34
CA VAL A 336 11.18 -9.75 11.66
C VAL A 336 12.60 -10.24 11.41
N GLY A 337 13.55 -9.32 11.16
CA GLY A 337 14.92 -9.66 10.79
C GLY A 337 15.08 -10.01 9.32
N GLY A 338 16.14 -10.72 8.99
CA GLY A 338 16.44 -11.23 7.66
C GLY A 338 16.52 -10.15 6.58
N LEU A 339 16.03 -10.48 5.42
CA LEU A 339 16.02 -9.67 4.21
C LEU A 339 14.58 -9.45 3.72
N ARG A 340 14.35 -8.39 2.95
CA ARG A 340 13.04 -8.15 2.30
C ARG A 340 13.24 -7.44 0.98
N ALA A 341 12.69 -8.03 -0.09
CA ALA A 341 12.58 -7.36 -1.38
C ALA A 341 11.16 -6.82 -1.58
N SER A 342 11.02 -5.52 -1.80
CA SER A 342 9.74 -4.91 -2.17
C SER A 342 9.68 -4.72 -3.68
N LEU A 343 8.67 -5.37 -4.32
CA LEU A 343 8.53 -5.51 -5.77
C LEU A 343 7.40 -4.62 -6.31
N TYR A 344 7.30 -3.39 -5.82
CA TYR A 344 6.24 -2.47 -6.22
C TYR A 344 6.17 -2.25 -7.74
N ASN A 345 5.11 -1.61 -8.21
CA ASN A 345 4.80 -1.48 -9.64
C ASN A 345 5.98 -0.97 -10.48
N ALA A 346 6.72 0.01 -9.97
CA ALA A 346 7.86 0.62 -10.67
C ALA A 346 9.14 -0.24 -10.67
N MET A 347 9.20 -1.33 -9.89
CA MET A 347 10.32 -2.28 -9.96
C MET A 347 10.21 -3.07 -11.27
N PRO A 348 11.18 -2.96 -12.19
CA PRO A 348 11.16 -3.73 -13.43
C PRO A 348 11.49 -5.20 -13.16
N LEU A 349 11.06 -6.09 -14.07
CA LEU A 349 11.38 -7.53 -14.00
C LEU A 349 12.88 -7.79 -14.00
N GLU A 350 13.64 -6.95 -14.71
CA GLU A 350 15.12 -6.99 -14.77
C GLU A 350 15.74 -6.79 -13.38
N GLY A 351 15.16 -5.93 -12.55
CA GLY A 351 15.61 -5.75 -11.16
C GLY A 351 15.43 -7.03 -10.34
N THR A 352 14.30 -7.70 -10.49
CA THR A 352 14.05 -9.01 -9.83
C THR A 352 15.01 -10.08 -10.37
N ARG A 353 15.25 -10.12 -11.68
CA ARG A 353 16.23 -11.05 -12.29
C ARG A 353 17.64 -10.80 -11.76
N ALA A 354 18.05 -9.54 -11.65
CA ALA A 354 19.35 -9.18 -11.09
C ALA A 354 19.50 -9.63 -9.63
N LEU A 355 18.45 -9.46 -8.82
CA LEU A 355 18.43 -9.95 -7.45
C LEU A 355 18.55 -11.48 -7.40
N VAL A 356 17.77 -12.20 -8.19
CA VAL A 356 17.81 -13.67 -8.24
C VAL A 356 19.16 -14.20 -8.71
N ALA A 357 19.78 -13.56 -9.71
CA ALA A 357 21.13 -13.90 -10.14
C ALA A 357 22.16 -13.73 -9.02
N TYR A 358 22.10 -12.61 -8.30
CA TYR A 358 22.95 -12.38 -7.14
C TYR A 358 22.70 -13.39 -6.01
N MET A 359 21.45 -13.71 -5.70
CA MET A 359 21.10 -14.73 -4.70
C MET A 359 21.73 -16.08 -5.02
N ARG A 360 21.65 -16.53 -6.28
CA ARG A 360 22.26 -17.79 -6.73
C ARG A 360 23.80 -17.76 -6.58
N GLU A 361 24.43 -16.66 -6.98
CA GLU A 361 25.87 -16.46 -6.83
C GLU A 361 26.29 -16.48 -5.35
N PHE A 362 25.53 -15.80 -4.49
CA PHE A 362 25.82 -15.74 -3.05
C PHE A 362 25.66 -17.11 -2.41
N ALA A 363 24.59 -17.84 -2.70
CA ALA A 363 24.37 -19.19 -2.19
C ALA A 363 25.51 -20.15 -2.62
N ALA A 364 25.96 -20.08 -3.87
CA ALA A 364 27.07 -20.93 -4.36
C ALA A 364 28.42 -20.67 -3.66
N ARG A 365 28.60 -19.49 -3.06
CA ARG A 365 29.83 -19.10 -2.35
C ARG A 365 29.80 -19.44 -0.86
N HIS A 366 28.62 -19.53 -0.27
CA HIS A 366 28.43 -19.62 1.18
C HIS A 366 27.59 -20.82 1.64
N GLY A 367 27.10 -21.65 0.68
CA GLY A 367 26.28 -22.85 0.91
C GLY A 367 27.00 -24.19 0.69
#